data_cdeefce9f00848f7d85f0468376cd1ea
#
_entry.id   cdeefce9f00848f7d85f0468376cd1ea
#
_cell.length_a   1.000
_cell.length_b   1.000
_cell.length_c   1.000
_cell.angle_alpha   90.00
_cell.angle_beta   90.00
_cell.angle_gamma   90.00
#
_symmetry.space_group_name_H-M   'P 1'
#
loop_
_entity.id
_entity.type
_entity.pdbx_description
1 polymer ?
#
loop_
_entity_poly.entity_id
_entity_poly.type
_entity_poly.pdbx_seq_one_letter_code
_entity_poly.pdbx_strand_id
1 'polypeptide(L)'
;YIEINNFYTLTVYEKGAEVVRMLHTLLGEKLFRAGSDLYFERHDGQAVTTEDFVAAMESVSGRDLAQFKAWYDQGGTPEVQVSSRYDASQKRYTLKFSQSCPATPGQATKQPFQIPIILGLLDADGVGLPIPQAEGKTSWVFELRKPEDEIVFENMDQEPIPSLLRGFSAPVKLSYNYSDEQLLFL
;
A
#
# COMPACT_ATOMS: atom_id res chain seq x y z
N TYR A 1 -17.05 -9.06 -20.88
CA TYR A 1 -17.21 -10.50 -20.73
C TYR A 1 -18.30 -11.00 -21.67
N ILE A 2 -18.07 -12.12 -22.35
CA ILE A 2 -19.08 -12.74 -23.23
C ILE A 2 -20.15 -13.43 -22.40
N GLU A 3 -19.78 -13.98 -21.26
CA GLU A 3 -20.68 -14.59 -20.28
C GLU A 3 -20.48 -13.97 -18.90
N ILE A 4 -21.59 -13.67 -18.20
CA ILE A 4 -21.58 -12.99 -16.89
C ILE A 4 -21.25 -13.95 -15.72
N ASN A 5 -21.08 -15.24 -15.97
CA ASN A 5 -20.68 -16.24 -14.97
C ASN A 5 -19.21 -16.12 -14.52
N ASN A 6 -18.46 -15.19 -15.09
CA ASN A 6 -17.02 -14.96 -14.85
C ASN A 6 -16.72 -14.04 -13.66
N PHE A 7 -17.73 -13.66 -12.87
CA PHE A 7 -17.56 -12.81 -11.70
C PHE A 7 -16.86 -13.49 -10.52
N TYR A 8 -16.98 -14.81 -10.43
CA TYR A 8 -16.41 -15.60 -9.33
C TYR A 8 -14.95 -15.98 -9.60
N THR A 9 -14.14 -15.00 -9.98
CA THR A 9 -12.72 -15.18 -10.31
C THR A 9 -11.83 -14.64 -9.21
N LEU A 10 -10.55 -15.04 -9.21
CA LEU A 10 -9.51 -14.49 -8.34
C LEU A 10 -9.44 -12.95 -8.43
N THR A 11 -9.72 -12.37 -9.59
CA THR A 11 -9.70 -10.93 -9.77
C THR A 11 -10.79 -10.24 -8.96
N VAL A 12 -12.01 -10.74 -8.96
CA VAL A 12 -13.13 -10.09 -8.26
C VAL A 12 -13.08 -10.37 -6.77
N TYR A 13 -12.89 -11.62 -6.37
CA TYR A 13 -12.89 -11.99 -4.96
C TYR A 13 -11.60 -11.66 -4.26
N GLU A 14 -10.47 -12.20 -4.73
CA GLU A 14 -9.21 -12.08 -4.00
C GLU A 14 -8.60 -10.68 -4.16
N LYS A 15 -8.39 -10.23 -5.41
CA LYS A 15 -7.83 -8.88 -5.63
C LYS A 15 -8.82 -7.80 -5.19
N GLY A 16 -10.11 -7.98 -5.40
CA GLY A 16 -11.14 -7.04 -4.95
C GLY A 16 -11.13 -6.87 -3.42
N ALA A 17 -11.05 -7.98 -2.67
CA ALA A 17 -10.91 -7.93 -1.22
C ALA A 17 -9.64 -7.19 -0.77
N GLU A 18 -8.51 -7.41 -1.47
CA GLU A 18 -7.27 -6.70 -1.16
C GLU A 18 -7.36 -5.20 -1.47
N VAL A 19 -8.06 -4.79 -2.51
CA VAL A 19 -8.32 -3.37 -2.80
C VAL A 19 -9.16 -2.73 -1.68
N VAL A 20 -10.20 -3.41 -1.20
CA VAL A 20 -11.00 -2.95 -0.05
C VAL A 20 -10.14 -2.88 1.22
N ARG A 21 -9.27 -3.88 1.45
CA ARG A 21 -8.36 -3.89 2.60
C ARG A 21 -7.33 -2.74 2.55
N MET A 22 -6.87 -2.34 1.36
CA MET A 22 -6.02 -1.15 1.21
C MET A 22 -6.74 0.12 1.65
N LEU A 23 -8.03 0.29 1.34
CA LEU A 23 -8.82 1.41 1.84
C LEU A 23 -8.90 1.41 3.37
N HIS A 24 -9.14 0.24 3.98
CA HIS A 24 -9.11 0.10 5.43
C HIS A 24 -7.73 0.49 6.00
N THR A 25 -6.64 0.09 5.36
CA THR A 25 -5.27 0.45 5.77
C THR A 25 -5.02 1.96 5.69
N LEU A 26 -5.48 2.60 4.61
CA LEU A 26 -5.31 4.03 4.37
C LEU A 26 -6.14 4.91 5.31
N LEU A 27 -7.36 4.50 5.61
CA LEU A 27 -8.31 5.28 6.40
C LEU A 27 -8.24 4.96 7.91
N GLY A 28 -7.81 3.76 8.24
CA GLY A 28 -7.90 3.21 9.58
C GLY A 28 -9.32 2.74 9.92
N GLU A 29 -9.42 1.92 10.96
CA GLU A 29 -10.66 1.22 11.35
C GLU A 29 -11.88 2.14 11.49
N LYS A 30 -11.72 3.26 12.19
CA LYS A 30 -12.85 4.15 12.51
C LYS A 30 -13.45 4.80 11.27
N LEU A 31 -12.61 5.37 10.39
CA LEU A 31 -13.09 6.05 9.19
C LEU A 31 -13.57 5.04 8.15
N PHE A 32 -12.91 3.89 8.03
CA PHE A 32 -13.38 2.83 7.14
C PHE A 32 -14.76 2.31 7.58
N ARG A 33 -14.99 2.11 8.89
CA ARG A 33 -16.29 1.72 9.41
C ARG A 33 -17.36 2.78 9.13
N ALA A 34 -17.07 4.04 9.41
CA ALA A 34 -18.01 5.14 9.12
C ALA A 34 -18.33 5.27 7.62
N GLY A 35 -17.32 5.06 6.76
CA GLY A 35 -17.52 5.02 5.30
C GLY A 35 -18.39 3.86 4.84
N SER A 36 -18.23 2.70 5.45
CA SER A 36 -19.07 1.53 5.18
C SER A 36 -20.52 1.76 5.61
N ASP A 37 -20.73 2.32 6.81
CA ASP A 37 -22.08 2.67 7.30
C ASP A 37 -22.74 3.68 6.37
N LEU A 38 -22.02 4.73 5.95
CA LEU A 38 -22.52 5.74 5.01
C LEU A 38 -22.85 5.15 3.62
N TYR A 39 -22.02 4.20 3.14
CA TYR A 39 -22.29 3.51 1.89
C TYR A 39 -23.62 2.75 1.94
N PHE A 40 -23.88 2.00 2.99
CA PHE A 40 -25.15 1.29 3.17
C PHE A 40 -26.33 2.27 3.37
N GLU A 41 -26.15 3.35 4.13
CA GLU A 41 -27.17 4.38 4.31
C GLU A 41 -27.62 4.97 2.98
N ARG A 42 -26.67 5.25 2.07
CA ARG A 42 -26.96 5.87 0.78
C ARG A 42 -27.50 4.90 -0.26
N HIS A 43 -27.08 3.66 -0.22
CA HIS A 43 -27.18 2.76 -1.36
C HIS A 43 -27.82 1.39 -1.07
N ASP A 44 -28.39 1.20 0.12
CA ASP A 44 -29.06 -0.06 0.44
C ASP A 44 -30.18 -0.34 -0.55
N GLY A 45 -30.22 -1.59 -1.08
CA GLY A 45 -31.18 -2.02 -2.08
C GLY A 45 -31.01 -1.41 -3.48
N GLN A 46 -29.90 -0.70 -3.77
CA GLN A 46 -29.61 -0.11 -5.07
C GLN A 46 -28.52 -0.89 -5.82
N ALA A 47 -28.53 -0.80 -7.15
CA ALA A 47 -27.41 -1.23 -7.98
C ALA A 47 -26.39 -0.09 -8.10
N VAL A 48 -25.19 -0.30 -7.59
CA VAL A 48 -24.15 0.73 -7.46
C VAL A 48 -22.83 0.25 -8.07
N THR A 49 -21.87 1.17 -8.16
CA THR A 49 -20.54 0.92 -8.69
C THR A 49 -19.47 1.01 -7.60
N THR A 50 -18.24 0.66 -7.95
CA THR A 50 -17.08 0.82 -7.06
C THR A 50 -16.81 2.29 -6.72
N GLU A 51 -17.14 3.21 -7.62
CA GLU A 51 -17.01 4.65 -7.42
C GLU A 51 -17.91 5.15 -6.28
N ASP A 52 -19.13 4.61 -6.16
CA ASP A 52 -20.05 4.96 -5.08
C ASP A 52 -19.48 4.54 -3.71
N PHE A 53 -18.84 3.37 -3.65
CA PHE A 53 -18.17 2.91 -2.45
C PHE A 53 -16.98 3.82 -2.07
N VAL A 54 -16.10 4.14 -3.04
CA VAL A 54 -14.97 5.05 -2.81
C VAL A 54 -15.45 6.44 -2.42
N ALA A 55 -16.54 6.96 -3.05
CA ALA A 55 -17.11 8.27 -2.71
C ALA A 55 -17.66 8.33 -1.27
N ALA A 56 -18.21 7.24 -0.75
CA ALA A 56 -18.60 7.17 0.66
C ALA A 56 -17.37 7.27 1.59
N MET A 57 -16.27 6.58 1.25
CA MET A 57 -15.00 6.66 1.98
C MET A 57 -14.39 8.08 1.93
N GLU A 58 -14.40 8.73 0.76
CA GLU A 58 -13.98 10.13 0.61
C GLU A 58 -14.79 11.07 1.49
N SER A 59 -16.12 10.88 1.50
CA SER A 59 -17.05 11.76 2.24
C SER A 59 -16.79 11.77 3.75
N VAL A 60 -16.47 10.62 4.36
CA VAL A 60 -16.26 10.53 5.82
C VAL A 60 -14.82 10.84 6.21
N SER A 61 -13.86 10.60 5.32
CA SER A 61 -12.43 10.78 5.63
C SER A 61 -11.91 12.17 5.29
N GLY A 62 -12.58 12.89 4.37
CA GLY A 62 -12.09 14.13 3.78
C GLY A 62 -10.83 13.95 2.93
N ARG A 63 -10.45 12.70 2.62
CA ARG A 63 -9.25 12.39 1.82
C ARG A 63 -9.62 12.36 0.33
N ASP A 64 -8.71 12.86 -0.49
CA ASP A 64 -8.76 12.67 -1.94
C ASP A 64 -8.28 11.24 -2.29
N LEU A 65 -9.21 10.41 -2.79
CA LEU A 65 -8.97 9.04 -3.24
C LEU A 65 -9.03 8.92 -4.78
N ALA A 66 -8.98 10.03 -5.51
CA ALA A 66 -9.03 10.00 -6.97
C ALA A 66 -7.94 9.10 -7.58
N GLN A 67 -6.70 9.18 -7.06
CA GLN A 67 -5.61 8.31 -7.51
C GLN A 67 -5.85 6.83 -7.11
N PHE A 68 -6.53 6.58 -6.00
CA PHE A 68 -6.84 5.22 -5.57
C PHE A 68 -7.74 4.49 -6.56
N LYS A 69 -8.60 5.21 -7.30
CA LYS A 69 -9.48 4.62 -8.32
C LYS A 69 -8.71 3.92 -9.44
N ALA A 70 -7.42 4.22 -9.63
CA ALA A 70 -6.56 3.49 -10.56
C ALA A 70 -6.53 1.97 -10.29
N TRP A 71 -6.81 1.52 -9.06
CA TRP A 71 -6.92 0.09 -8.72
C TRP A 71 -8.12 -0.59 -9.38
N TYR A 72 -9.16 0.15 -9.69
CA TYR A 72 -10.35 -0.32 -10.43
C TYR A 72 -10.20 -0.12 -11.94
N ASP A 73 -9.55 0.96 -12.36
CA ASP A 73 -9.48 1.39 -13.75
C ASP A 73 -8.33 0.75 -14.54
N GLN A 74 -7.23 0.37 -13.87
CA GLN A 74 -6.04 -0.15 -14.52
C GLN A 74 -5.85 -1.64 -14.26
N GLY A 75 -5.70 -2.42 -15.33
CA GLY A 75 -5.34 -3.85 -15.24
C GLY A 75 -3.87 -4.05 -14.88
N GLY A 76 -3.50 -5.28 -14.54
CA GLY A 76 -2.14 -5.67 -14.19
C GLY A 76 -1.87 -5.63 -12.67
N THR A 77 -0.66 -6.05 -12.32
CA THR A 77 -0.16 -6.03 -10.94
C THR A 77 1.02 -5.08 -10.86
N PRO A 78 0.97 -4.05 -10.01
CA PRO A 78 2.10 -3.13 -9.83
C PRO A 78 3.33 -3.87 -9.28
N GLU A 79 4.50 -3.44 -9.74
CA GLU A 79 5.80 -3.88 -9.26
C GLU A 79 6.45 -2.74 -8.49
N VAL A 80 6.89 -3.02 -7.27
CA VAL A 80 7.56 -2.06 -6.39
C VAL A 80 8.98 -2.55 -6.16
N GLN A 81 9.95 -1.74 -6.57
CA GLN A 81 11.35 -1.99 -6.28
C GLN A 81 11.78 -1.07 -5.14
N VAL A 82 12.49 -1.65 -4.17
CA VAL A 82 13.00 -0.92 -3.00
C VAL A 82 14.50 -1.13 -2.91
N SER A 83 15.21 -0.06 -2.63
CA SER A 83 16.63 -0.08 -2.30
C SER A 83 16.90 0.75 -1.04
N SER A 84 17.97 0.42 -0.34
CA SER A 84 18.38 1.13 0.86
C SER A 84 19.79 1.66 0.76
N ARG A 85 20.07 2.68 1.57
CA ARG A 85 21.41 3.19 1.80
C ARG A 85 21.55 3.63 3.25
N TYR A 86 22.58 3.17 3.91
CA TYR A 86 22.96 3.64 5.24
C TYR A 86 24.23 4.48 5.17
N ASP A 87 24.19 5.66 5.80
CA ASP A 87 25.35 6.54 5.99
C ASP A 87 25.67 6.60 7.48
N ALA A 88 26.67 5.84 7.89
CA ALA A 88 27.08 5.77 9.28
C ALA A 88 27.64 7.12 9.82
N SER A 89 28.25 7.94 8.94
CA SER A 89 28.80 9.24 9.33
C SER A 89 27.72 10.26 9.67
N GLN A 90 26.58 10.19 8.98
CA GLN A 90 25.41 11.03 9.20
C GLN A 90 24.33 10.36 10.04
N LYS A 91 24.51 9.09 10.42
CA LYS A 91 23.50 8.26 11.09
C LYS A 91 22.15 8.30 10.36
N ARG A 92 22.21 8.16 9.03
CA ARG A 92 21.06 8.32 8.16
C ARG A 92 20.79 7.03 7.38
N TYR A 93 19.56 6.57 7.42
CA TYR A 93 19.10 5.46 6.60
C TYR A 93 18.04 5.93 5.61
N THR A 94 18.23 5.62 4.34
CA THR A 94 17.32 6.02 3.26
C THR A 94 16.76 4.80 2.58
N LEU A 95 15.44 4.75 2.44
CA LEU A 95 14.73 3.79 1.57
C LEU A 95 14.25 4.53 0.33
N LYS A 96 14.58 4.03 -0.84
CA LYS A 96 14.08 4.51 -2.13
C LYS A 96 13.11 3.50 -2.71
N PHE A 97 11.99 4.00 -3.17
CA PHE A 97 10.92 3.23 -3.77
C PHE A 97 10.72 3.64 -5.22
N SER A 98 10.51 2.67 -6.10
CA SER A 98 9.98 2.93 -7.44
C SER A 98 8.83 1.98 -7.73
N GLN A 99 7.81 2.47 -8.45
CA GLN A 99 6.69 1.66 -8.89
C GLN A 99 6.55 1.68 -10.40
N SER A 100 6.17 0.55 -10.95
CA SER A 100 5.77 0.39 -12.35
C SER A 100 4.63 -0.61 -12.45
N CYS A 101 3.92 -0.59 -13.56
CA CYS A 101 2.94 -1.63 -13.87
C CYS A 101 3.06 -1.99 -15.35
N PRO A 102 3.18 -3.28 -15.69
CA PRO A 102 3.28 -3.73 -17.08
C PRO A 102 2.07 -3.31 -17.92
N ALA A 103 2.31 -3.06 -19.19
CA ALA A 103 1.24 -2.83 -20.16
C ALA A 103 0.29 -4.04 -20.22
N THR A 104 -0.99 -3.75 -20.40
CA THR A 104 -2.03 -4.77 -20.62
C THR A 104 -2.81 -4.46 -21.87
N PRO A 105 -3.54 -5.42 -22.49
CA PRO A 105 -4.36 -5.15 -23.67
C PRO A 105 -5.27 -3.94 -23.49
N GLY A 106 -5.20 -2.98 -24.39
CA GLY A 106 -5.97 -1.73 -24.33
C GLY A 106 -5.40 -0.66 -23.38
N GLN A 107 -4.34 -0.96 -22.61
CA GLN A 107 -3.72 -0.04 -21.64
C GLN A 107 -2.20 -0.11 -21.75
N ALA A 108 -1.64 0.51 -22.78
CA ALA A 108 -0.21 0.53 -23.04
C ALA A 108 0.59 1.34 -22.00
N THR A 109 -0.01 2.40 -21.48
CA THR A 109 0.56 3.27 -20.42
C THR A 109 -0.23 3.14 -19.15
N LYS A 110 0.46 3.18 -18.01
CA LYS A 110 -0.14 3.12 -16.68
C LYS A 110 0.21 4.37 -15.89
N GLN A 111 -0.75 4.88 -15.14
CA GLN A 111 -0.52 5.93 -14.15
C GLN A 111 -0.02 5.29 -12.85
N PRO A 112 0.76 6.01 -12.03
CA PRO A 112 1.16 5.53 -10.72
C PRO A 112 -0.04 5.21 -9.85
N PHE A 113 0.02 4.09 -9.14
CA PHE A 113 -0.99 3.71 -8.16
C PHE A 113 -0.74 4.42 -6.82
N GLN A 114 -1.77 4.58 -6.01
CA GLN A 114 -1.64 4.88 -4.59
C GLN A 114 -1.49 3.56 -3.84
N ILE A 115 -0.28 3.26 -3.38
CA ILE A 115 0.07 1.96 -2.77
C ILE A 115 0.37 2.18 -1.29
N PRO A 116 -0.47 1.67 -0.35
CA PRO A 116 -0.14 1.68 1.06
C PRO A 116 0.88 0.59 1.39
N ILE A 117 2.06 0.99 1.80
CA ILE A 117 3.13 0.09 2.22
C ILE A 117 3.26 0.18 3.74
N ILE A 118 2.80 -0.84 4.45
CA ILE A 118 3.09 -0.95 5.89
C ILE A 118 4.54 -1.41 6.02
N LEU A 119 5.35 -0.59 6.66
CA LEU A 119 6.76 -0.89 6.89
C LEU A 119 7.15 -0.72 8.36
N GLY A 120 8.24 -1.35 8.72
CA GLY A 120 8.92 -1.20 9.99
C GLY A 120 10.42 -1.31 9.80
N LEU A 121 11.17 -0.94 10.80
CA LEU A 121 12.61 -1.13 10.89
C LEU A 121 12.91 -2.05 12.07
N LEU A 122 13.86 -2.97 11.87
CA LEU A 122 14.34 -3.85 12.92
C LEU A 122 15.81 -3.56 13.18
N ASP A 123 16.25 -3.77 14.41
CA ASP A 123 17.68 -3.77 14.74
C ASP A 123 18.34 -5.11 14.39
N ALA A 124 19.62 -5.28 14.76
CA ALA A 124 20.41 -6.47 14.49
C ALA A 124 19.91 -7.72 15.25
N ASP A 125 19.06 -7.54 16.27
CA ASP A 125 18.47 -8.63 17.06
C ASP A 125 17.02 -8.93 16.63
N GLY A 126 16.53 -8.27 15.58
CA GLY A 126 15.16 -8.40 15.06
C GLY A 126 14.10 -7.65 15.86
N VAL A 127 14.52 -6.74 16.76
CA VAL A 127 13.59 -5.95 17.58
C VAL A 127 13.14 -4.72 16.79
N GLY A 128 11.84 -4.43 16.85
CA GLY A 128 11.25 -3.29 16.15
C GLY A 128 11.74 -1.94 16.66
N LEU A 129 12.28 -1.12 15.77
CA LEU A 129 12.72 0.24 16.08
C LEU A 129 11.54 1.23 16.00
N PRO A 130 11.50 2.24 16.89
CA PRO A 130 10.50 3.30 16.82
C PRO A 130 10.70 4.16 15.56
N ILE A 131 9.61 4.45 14.86
CA ILE A 131 9.60 5.27 13.65
C ILE A 131 9.09 6.67 14.00
N PRO A 132 9.89 7.74 13.84
CA PRO A 132 9.46 9.10 14.16
C PRO A 132 8.23 9.54 13.37
N GLN A 133 8.14 9.20 12.09
CA GLN A 133 6.99 9.49 11.22
C GLN A 133 5.69 8.80 11.67
N ALA A 134 5.78 7.81 12.54
CA ALA A 134 4.67 7.07 13.12
C ALA A 134 4.51 7.34 14.63
N GLU A 135 4.93 8.51 15.11
CA GLU A 135 4.83 8.89 16.53
C GLU A 135 5.50 7.87 17.46
N GLY A 136 6.60 7.26 17.02
CA GLY A 136 7.34 6.26 17.79
C GLY A 136 6.78 4.84 17.73
N LYS A 137 5.76 4.56 16.95
CA LYS A 137 5.30 3.19 16.68
C LYS A 137 6.34 2.44 15.85
N THR A 138 6.32 1.10 15.92
CA THR A 138 7.24 0.23 15.17
C THR A 138 6.72 -0.19 13.79
N SER A 139 5.56 0.34 13.40
CA SER A 139 4.95 0.14 12.08
C SER A 139 4.34 1.45 11.60
N TRP A 140 4.51 1.73 10.31
CA TRP A 140 4.03 2.94 9.67
C TRP A 140 3.45 2.63 8.29
N VAL A 141 2.37 3.34 7.92
CA VAL A 141 1.79 3.29 6.58
C VAL A 141 2.42 4.37 5.73
N PHE A 142 3.32 3.99 4.85
CA PHE A 142 3.86 4.86 3.81
C PHE A 142 2.99 4.77 2.56
N GLU A 143 2.59 5.91 2.00
CA GLU A 143 1.79 5.96 0.78
C GLU A 143 2.68 6.28 -0.42
N LEU A 144 3.03 5.26 -1.20
CA LEU A 144 3.73 5.46 -2.45
C LEU A 144 2.74 5.93 -3.51
N ARG A 145 2.81 7.22 -3.85
CA ARG A 145 1.90 7.87 -4.81
C ARG A 145 2.58 8.31 -6.12
N LYS A 146 3.90 8.44 -6.10
CA LYS A 146 4.71 8.85 -7.24
C LYS A 146 5.37 7.65 -7.92
N PRO A 147 5.85 7.80 -9.15
CA PRO A 147 6.66 6.75 -9.79
C PRO A 147 7.89 6.39 -8.96
N GLU A 148 8.49 7.40 -8.31
CA GLU A 148 9.62 7.25 -7.39
C GLU A 148 9.40 8.13 -6.15
N ASP A 149 9.77 7.62 -4.99
CA ASP A 149 9.75 8.37 -3.73
C ASP A 149 10.84 7.83 -2.79
N GLU A 150 11.15 8.60 -1.75
CA GLU A 150 12.14 8.18 -0.76
C GLU A 150 11.72 8.55 0.66
N ILE A 151 12.16 7.72 1.61
CA ILE A 151 12.01 7.97 3.05
C ILE A 151 13.40 8.06 3.65
N VAL A 152 13.61 9.08 4.48
CA VAL A 152 14.84 9.26 5.23
C VAL A 152 14.55 9.10 6.72
N PHE A 153 15.32 8.23 7.36
CA PHE A 153 15.34 8.03 8.80
C PHE A 153 16.64 8.58 9.35
N GLU A 154 16.53 9.54 10.24
CA GLU A 154 17.65 10.20 10.90
C GLU A 154 17.96 9.56 12.27
N ASN A 155 19.16 9.78 12.79
CA ASN A 155 19.62 9.31 14.09
C ASN A 155 19.65 7.77 14.22
N MET A 156 19.97 7.09 13.13
CA MET A 156 20.14 5.64 13.10
C MET A 156 21.57 5.28 13.51
N ASP A 157 21.77 4.76 14.71
CA ASP A 157 23.10 4.39 15.21
C ASP A 157 23.73 3.21 14.49
N GLN A 158 22.90 2.37 13.86
CA GLN A 158 23.30 1.22 13.05
C GLN A 158 22.37 1.07 11.84
N GLU A 159 22.81 0.32 10.83
CA GLU A 159 21.98 0.00 9.68
C GLU A 159 20.80 -0.87 10.09
N PRO A 160 19.55 -0.42 9.92
CA PRO A 160 18.40 -1.23 10.27
C PRO A 160 18.04 -2.23 9.17
N ILE A 161 17.29 -3.26 9.53
CA ILE A 161 16.68 -4.21 8.59
C ILE A 161 15.27 -3.70 8.28
N PRO A 162 14.95 -3.37 7.01
CA PRO A 162 13.60 -2.92 6.66
C PRO A 162 12.65 -4.11 6.57
N SER A 163 11.58 -4.09 7.33
CA SER A 163 10.47 -5.03 7.22
C SER A 163 9.38 -4.39 6.37
N LEU A 164 9.27 -4.80 5.11
CA LEU A 164 8.46 -4.16 4.08
C LEU A 164 7.17 -4.94 3.81
N LEU A 165 6.12 -4.23 3.38
CA LEU A 165 4.82 -4.79 3.00
C LEU A 165 4.20 -5.67 4.11
N ARG A 166 4.34 -5.26 5.36
CA ARG A 166 3.83 -5.99 6.53
C ARG A 166 2.36 -6.32 6.37
N GLY A 167 2.00 -7.56 6.71
CA GLY A 167 0.64 -8.06 6.58
C GLY A 167 0.13 -8.04 5.13
N PHE A 168 1.01 -8.02 4.12
CA PHE A 168 0.63 -7.91 2.71
C PHE A 168 -0.28 -6.70 2.46
N SER A 169 0.17 -5.51 2.88
CA SER A 169 -0.63 -4.27 2.89
C SER A 169 -1.12 -3.78 1.52
N ALA A 170 -0.58 -4.33 0.43
CA ALA A 170 -1.05 -4.07 -0.94
C ALA A 170 -0.75 -5.27 -1.86
N PRO A 171 -1.60 -5.56 -2.85
CA PRO A 171 -1.40 -6.66 -3.81
C PRO A 171 -0.41 -6.26 -4.91
N VAL A 172 0.86 -6.14 -4.55
CA VAL A 172 1.97 -5.75 -5.42
C VAL A 172 3.05 -6.82 -5.42
N LYS A 173 3.91 -6.81 -6.45
CA LYS A 173 5.17 -7.55 -6.44
C LYS A 173 6.23 -6.63 -5.86
N LEU A 174 6.69 -6.91 -4.66
CA LEU A 174 7.76 -6.13 -4.02
C LEU A 174 9.09 -6.84 -4.16
N SER A 175 10.14 -6.10 -4.53
CA SER A 175 11.51 -6.57 -4.63
C SER A 175 12.41 -5.73 -3.73
N TYR A 176 13.18 -6.39 -2.89
CA TYR A 176 14.24 -5.83 -2.09
C TYR A 176 15.34 -6.89 -1.91
N ASN A 177 16.61 -6.50 -1.97
CA ASN A 177 17.72 -7.42 -1.82
C ASN A 177 18.09 -7.61 -0.33
N TYR A 178 17.39 -8.54 0.31
CA TYR A 178 17.76 -8.97 1.66
C TYR A 178 18.99 -9.89 1.64
N SER A 179 19.87 -9.77 2.64
CA SER A 179 20.85 -10.80 2.92
C SER A 179 20.18 -12.01 3.61
N ASP A 180 20.86 -13.16 3.59
CA ASP A 180 20.35 -14.36 4.26
C ASP A 180 20.15 -14.12 5.77
N GLU A 181 21.07 -13.35 6.40
CA GLU A 181 20.96 -12.98 7.82
C GLU A 181 19.73 -12.10 8.08
N GLN A 182 19.43 -11.14 7.20
CA GLN A 182 18.25 -10.29 7.34
C GLN A 182 16.94 -11.07 7.22
N LEU A 183 16.92 -12.09 6.34
CA LEU A 183 15.73 -12.94 6.15
C LEU A 183 15.38 -13.78 7.37
N LEU A 184 16.34 -14.00 8.30
CA LEU A 184 16.06 -14.74 9.55
C LEU A 184 15.14 -13.98 10.49
N PHE A 185 14.97 -12.66 10.33
CA PHE A 185 14.18 -11.80 11.19
C PHE A 185 12.83 -11.36 10.57
N LEU A 186 12.54 -11.77 9.32
CA LEU A 186 11.34 -11.39 8.57
C LEU A 186 10.36 -12.53 8.40
#